data_ad5c332b50468ddf925fe3d53e5f896d
#
_entry.id   ad5c332b50468ddf925fe3d53e5f896d
#
_cell.length_a   1.000
_cell.length_b   1.000
_cell.length_c   1.000
_cell.angle_alpha   90.00
_cell.angle_beta   90.00
_cell.angle_gamma   90.00
#
_symmetry.space_group_name_H-M   'P 1'
#
loop_
_entity.id
_entity.type
_entity.pdbx_description
1 polymer ?
#
loop_
_entity_poly.entity_id
_entity_poly.type
_entity_poly.pdbx_seq_one_letter_code
_entity_poly.pdbx_strand_id
1 'polypeptide(L)'
;MQTLRRRDQLLVGFTLFSMFFGAGNLIFPPQLGAQAGVDTWPAMAGLAVSAVGLPILGVIAVVRSGSLTRLAGRVHPVFATVFTILIYLSIGPCLAIPRTASTSFEMAVPPFLPEGTPLIWFRLGYSALFFGAAFLV
;
A
#
# COMPACT_ATOMS: atom_id res chain seq x y z
N MET A 1 19.95 13.76 21.49
CA MET A 1 19.53 12.82 20.41
C MET A 1 20.36 11.56 20.58
N GLN A 2 19.71 10.42 20.92
CA GLN A 2 20.42 9.15 20.97
C GLN A 2 20.72 8.74 19.53
N THR A 3 21.98 8.59 19.19
CA THR A 3 22.40 8.06 17.89
C THR A 3 22.04 6.58 17.85
N LEU A 4 21.13 6.21 16.98
CA LEU A 4 20.75 4.82 16.75
C LEU A 4 22.00 4.01 16.32
N ARG A 5 22.17 2.81 16.86
CA ARG A 5 23.22 1.88 16.40
C ARG A 5 22.96 1.53 14.92
N ARG A 6 24.01 1.23 14.16
CA ARG A 6 23.90 0.85 12.73
C ARG A 6 22.90 -0.28 12.51
N ARG A 7 22.82 -1.23 13.42
CA ARG A 7 21.85 -2.32 13.38
C ARG A 7 20.39 -1.80 13.46
N ASP A 8 20.13 -0.85 14.35
CA ASP A 8 18.79 -0.28 14.55
C ASP A 8 18.38 0.57 13.33
N GLN A 9 19.33 1.28 12.73
CA GLN A 9 19.10 2.01 11.48
C GLN A 9 18.72 1.08 10.32
N LEU A 10 19.41 -0.07 10.20
CA LEU A 10 19.07 -1.09 9.20
C LEU A 10 17.69 -1.70 9.45
N LEU A 11 17.38 -2.04 10.71
CA LEU A 11 16.06 -2.59 11.07
C LEU A 11 14.93 -1.60 10.75
N VAL A 12 15.09 -0.33 11.12
CA VAL A 12 14.12 0.72 10.77
C VAL A 12 14.02 0.89 9.26
N GLY A 13 15.14 0.87 8.54
CA GLY A 13 15.17 0.95 7.07
C GLY A 13 14.41 -0.22 6.41
N PHE A 14 14.63 -1.44 6.85
CA PHE A 14 13.91 -2.62 6.34
C PHE A 14 12.42 -2.59 6.71
N THR A 15 12.07 -2.11 7.90
CA THR A 15 10.68 -1.94 8.31
C THR A 15 9.97 -0.93 7.41
N LEU A 16 10.58 0.23 7.16
CA LEU A 16 10.04 1.24 6.25
C LEU A 16 9.94 0.69 4.82
N PHE A 17 10.97 -0.01 4.35
CA PHE A 17 10.93 -0.66 3.04
C PHE A 17 9.74 -1.62 2.93
N SER A 18 9.53 -2.50 3.90
CA SER A 18 8.42 -3.46 3.88
C SER A 18 7.04 -2.79 3.93
N MET A 19 6.91 -1.63 4.57
CA MET A 19 5.66 -0.87 4.59
C MET A 19 5.33 -0.20 3.26
N PHE A 20 6.34 0.27 2.52
CA PHE A 20 6.14 0.98 1.26
C PHE A 20 6.25 0.07 0.03
N PHE A 21 6.98 -1.04 0.13
CA PHE A 21 7.15 -1.96 -0.97
C PHE A 21 6.05 -3.01 -0.99
N GLY A 22 5.11 -2.88 -1.93
CA GLY A 22 4.00 -3.80 -2.11
C GLY A 22 3.91 -4.34 -3.54
N ALA A 23 2.96 -5.24 -3.79
CA ALA A 23 2.70 -5.83 -5.10
C ALA A 23 2.47 -4.76 -6.20
N GLY A 24 1.89 -3.62 -5.84
CA GLY A 24 1.70 -2.51 -6.76
C GLY A 24 3.00 -1.96 -7.35
N ASN A 25 4.09 -1.97 -6.57
CA ASN A 25 5.39 -1.49 -7.04
C ASN A 25 6.01 -2.42 -8.10
N LEU A 26 5.57 -3.67 -8.17
CA LEU A 26 6.00 -4.64 -9.17
C LEU A 26 5.08 -4.64 -10.40
N ILE A 27 3.79 -4.37 -10.20
CA ILE A 27 2.76 -4.47 -11.25
C ILE A 27 2.62 -3.16 -12.03
N PHE A 28 2.56 -2.02 -11.34
CA PHE A 28 2.27 -0.75 -12.00
C PHE A 28 3.36 -0.24 -12.94
N PRO A 29 4.66 -0.32 -12.64
CA PRO A 29 5.68 0.17 -13.56
C PRO A 29 5.69 -0.56 -14.91
N PRO A 30 5.67 -1.91 -14.98
CA PRO A 30 5.57 -2.61 -16.26
C PRO A 30 4.27 -2.30 -17.01
N GLN A 31 3.14 -2.25 -16.31
CA GLN A 31 1.86 -1.94 -16.91
C GLN A 31 1.81 -0.51 -17.47
N LEU A 32 2.33 0.45 -16.73
CA LEU A 32 2.45 1.83 -17.18
C LEU A 32 3.35 1.95 -18.41
N GLY A 33 4.49 1.26 -18.42
CA GLY A 33 5.39 1.22 -19.56
C GLY A 33 4.73 0.63 -20.81
N ALA A 34 3.97 -0.44 -20.66
CA ALA A 34 3.23 -1.06 -21.76
C ALA A 34 2.14 -0.13 -22.33
N GLN A 35 1.47 0.65 -21.48
CA GLN A 35 0.42 1.60 -21.91
C GLN A 35 0.97 2.89 -22.49
N ALA A 36 2.08 3.40 -21.95
CA ALA A 36 2.65 4.67 -22.34
C ALA A 36 3.44 4.60 -23.67
N GLY A 37 3.90 3.43 -24.08
CA GLY A 37 4.63 3.26 -25.32
C GLY A 37 5.83 4.18 -25.45
N VAL A 38 5.80 5.11 -26.40
CA VAL A 38 6.89 6.09 -26.64
C VAL A 38 7.05 7.09 -25.49
N ASP A 39 5.99 7.36 -24.73
CA ASP A 39 5.98 8.30 -23.60
C ASP A 39 6.30 7.62 -22.25
N THR A 40 6.92 6.45 -22.28
CA THR A 40 7.28 5.68 -21.08
C THR A 40 8.12 6.50 -20.09
N TRP A 41 9.09 7.27 -20.55
CA TRP A 41 9.97 8.05 -19.67
C TRP A 41 9.25 9.16 -18.89
N PRO A 42 8.43 10.03 -19.52
CA PRO A 42 7.62 11.01 -18.79
C PRO A 42 6.63 10.35 -17.82
N ALA A 43 6.01 9.26 -18.24
CA ALA A 43 5.06 8.50 -17.40
C ALA A 43 5.75 7.91 -16.16
N MET A 44 6.95 7.34 -16.32
CA MET A 44 7.75 6.80 -15.21
C MET A 44 8.24 7.92 -14.27
N ALA A 45 8.60 9.07 -14.79
CA ALA A 45 8.96 10.24 -13.98
C ALA A 45 7.76 10.69 -13.12
N GLY A 46 6.56 10.78 -13.70
CA GLY A 46 5.33 11.08 -12.97
C GLY A 46 5.00 10.04 -11.89
N LEU A 47 5.16 8.76 -12.21
CA LEU A 47 4.99 7.67 -11.25
C LEU A 47 6.00 7.79 -10.09
N ALA A 48 7.28 8.07 -10.39
CA ALA A 48 8.31 8.23 -9.37
C ALA A 48 8.00 9.40 -8.42
N VAL A 49 7.58 10.54 -8.95
CA VAL A 49 7.19 11.69 -8.13
C VAL A 49 5.98 11.36 -7.24
N SER A 50 4.95 10.71 -7.77
CA SER A 50 3.74 10.38 -7.01
C SER A 50 3.93 9.22 -6.04
N ALA A 51 4.59 8.14 -6.47
CA ALA A 51 4.70 6.92 -5.67
C ALA A 51 5.86 6.94 -4.67
N VAL A 52 6.88 7.78 -4.89
CA VAL A 52 8.04 7.90 -4.01
C VAL A 52 8.11 9.29 -3.38
N GLY A 53 8.01 10.35 -4.17
CA GLY A 53 8.17 11.72 -3.70
C GLY A 53 7.11 12.12 -2.68
N LEU A 54 5.83 11.92 -2.98
CA LEU A 54 4.74 12.29 -2.06
C LEU A 54 4.75 11.51 -0.74
N PRO A 55 4.95 10.19 -0.70
CA PRO A 55 5.10 9.45 0.56
C PRO A 55 6.27 9.93 1.40
N ILE A 56 7.43 10.20 0.81
CA ILE A 56 8.59 10.73 1.54
C ILE A 56 8.26 12.09 2.15
N LEU A 57 7.65 13.00 1.40
CA LEU A 57 7.23 14.30 1.91
C LEU A 57 6.20 14.15 3.05
N GLY A 58 5.27 13.20 2.94
CA GLY A 58 4.32 12.86 4.00
C GLY A 58 5.02 12.40 5.28
N VAL A 59 5.99 11.50 5.18
CA VAL A 59 6.78 11.03 6.33
C VAL A 59 7.54 12.20 6.97
N ILE A 60 8.20 13.03 6.18
CA ILE A 60 8.94 14.21 6.68
C ILE A 60 8.00 15.16 7.42
N ALA A 61 6.82 15.44 6.86
CA ALA A 61 5.83 16.31 7.48
C ALA A 61 5.35 15.77 8.84
N VAL A 62 5.05 14.48 8.94
CA VAL A 62 4.62 13.82 10.18
C VAL A 62 5.75 13.82 11.22
N VAL A 63 6.97 13.48 10.82
CA VAL A 63 8.15 13.47 11.72
C VAL A 63 8.41 14.86 12.27
N ARG A 64 8.38 15.90 11.43
CA ARG A 64 8.57 17.29 11.88
C ARG A 64 7.46 17.80 12.80
N SER A 65 6.24 17.28 12.65
CA SER A 65 5.09 17.65 13.48
C SER A 65 4.99 16.83 14.77
N GLY A 66 5.78 15.76 14.90
CA GLY A 66 5.79 14.85 16.04
C GLY A 66 4.71 13.76 15.99
N SER A 67 3.58 13.99 15.33
CA SER A 67 2.54 12.97 15.06
C SER A 67 1.59 13.43 13.98
N LEU A 68 0.89 12.44 13.35
CA LEU A 68 -0.15 12.69 12.37
C LEU A 68 -1.31 13.51 12.96
N THR A 69 -1.74 13.15 14.17
CA THR A 69 -2.83 13.85 14.88
C THR A 69 -2.48 15.30 15.18
N ARG A 70 -1.22 15.58 15.54
CA ARG A 70 -0.73 16.93 15.75
C ARG A 70 -0.70 17.74 14.46
N LEU A 71 -0.29 17.12 13.36
CA LEU A 71 -0.26 17.75 12.05
C LEU A 71 -1.68 18.13 11.61
N ALA A 72 -2.61 17.18 11.66
CA ALA A 72 -4.01 17.40 11.30
C ALA A 72 -4.74 18.35 12.27
N GLY A 73 -4.38 18.31 13.56
CA GLY A 73 -4.95 19.17 14.60
C GLY A 73 -4.63 20.67 14.43
N ARG A 74 -3.62 21.01 13.62
CA ARG A 74 -3.32 22.42 13.28
C ARG A 74 -4.43 23.08 12.47
N VAL A 75 -5.23 22.28 11.74
CA VAL A 75 -6.38 22.78 10.99
C VAL A 75 -7.58 22.92 11.91
N HIS A 76 -8.01 21.81 12.53
CA HIS A 76 -9.11 21.77 13.50
C HIS A 76 -9.11 20.43 14.24
N PRO A 77 -9.46 20.38 15.55
CA PRO A 77 -9.48 19.12 16.33
C PRO A 77 -10.42 18.06 15.74
N VAL A 78 -11.63 18.47 15.30
CA VAL A 78 -12.59 17.55 14.67
C VAL A 78 -12.04 17.02 13.35
N PHE A 79 -11.36 17.84 12.55
CA PHE A 79 -10.71 17.41 11.33
C PHE A 79 -9.65 16.34 11.62
N ALA A 80 -8.83 16.52 12.64
CA ALA A 80 -7.82 15.53 13.03
C ALA A 80 -8.43 14.17 13.35
N THR A 81 -9.53 14.15 14.10
CA THR A 81 -10.22 12.92 14.48
C THR A 81 -10.83 12.23 13.26
N VAL A 82 -11.62 12.96 12.47
CA VAL A 82 -12.26 12.41 11.27
C VAL A 82 -11.23 11.91 10.26
N PHE A 83 -10.19 12.69 10.02
CA PHE A 83 -9.12 12.32 9.10
C PHE A 83 -8.36 11.06 9.55
N THR A 84 -8.07 10.95 10.84
CA THR A 84 -7.43 9.76 11.39
C THR A 84 -8.31 8.53 11.26
N ILE A 85 -9.60 8.64 11.56
CA ILE A 85 -10.58 7.56 11.37
C ILE A 85 -10.65 7.12 9.91
N LEU A 86 -10.73 8.08 8.98
CA LEU A 86 -10.75 7.79 7.54
C LEU A 86 -9.49 7.06 7.06
N ILE A 87 -8.32 7.44 7.57
CA ILE A 87 -7.06 6.74 7.26
C ILE A 87 -7.13 5.28 7.74
N TYR A 88 -7.52 5.03 8.99
CA TYR A 88 -7.61 3.68 9.52
C TYR A 88 -8.63 2.83 8.78
N LEU A 89 -9.80 3.39 8.44
CA LEU A 89 -10.80 2.70 7.63
C LEU A 89 -10.30 2.39 6.22
N SER A 90 -9.59 3.32 5.60
CA SER A 90 -9.05 3.13 4.24
C SER A 90 -7.93 2.09 4.21
N ILE A 91 -6.99 2.12 5.16
CA ILE A 91 -5.88 1.16 5.23
C ILE A 91 -6.40 -0.21 5.65
N GLY A 92 -7.35 -0.28 6.56
CA GLY A 92 -7.92 -1.53 7.06
C GLY A 92 -9.00 -2.09 6.14
N PRO A 93 -10.25 -2.13 6.63
CA PRO A 93 -11.32 -2.93 6.04
C PRO A 93 -11.81 -2.45 4.67
N CYS A 94 -11.66 -1.15 4.35
CA CYS A 94 -12.31 -0.59 3.15
C CYS A 94 -11.51 -0.78 1.87
N LEU A 95 -10.19 -0.64 1.88
CA LEU A 95 -9.38 -0.62 0.66
C LEU A 95 -8.20 -1.59 0.68
N ALA A 96 -7.31 -1.51 1.66
CA ALA A 96 -6.05 -2.25 1.58
C ALA A 96 -6.24 -3.75 1.74
N ILE A 97 -7.02 -4.21 2.71
CA ILE A 97 -7.24 -5.64 2.95
C ILE A 97 -7.99 -6.29 1.78
N PRO A 98 -9.15 -5.77 1.31
CA PRO A 98 -9.85 -6.33 0.16
C PRO A 98 -9.01 -6.31 -1.12
N ARG A 99 -8.23 -5.23 -1.34
CA ARG A 99 -7.33 -5.13 -2.49
C ARG A 99 -6.24 -6.19 -2.43
N THR A 100 -5.64 -6.42 -1.27
CA THR A 100 -4.60 -7.45 -1.11
C THR A 100 -5.19 -8.84 -1.38
N ALA A 101 -6.39 -9.13 -0.89
CA ALA A 101 -7.08 -10.39 -1.16
C ALA A 101 -7.34 -10.60 -2.65
N SER A 102 -7.87 -9.59 -3.36
CA SER A 102 -8.16 -9.72 -4.79
C SER A 102 -6.90 -9.81 -5.64
N THR A 103 -5.87 -9.00 -5.35
CA THR A 103 -4.62 -9.05 -6.10
C THR A 103 -3.89 -10.38 -5.91
N SER A 104 -3.83 -10.89 -4.68
CA SER A 104 -3.21 -12.18 -4.39
C SER A 104 -3.98 -13.34 -5.05
N PHE A 105 -5.30 -13.27 -5.09
CA PHE A 105 -6.12 -14.24 -5.84
C PHE A 105 -5.78 -14.23 -7.32
N GLU A 106 -5.78 -13.06 -7.95
CA GLU A 106 -5.54 -12.92 -9.39
C GLU A 106 -4.14 -13.35 -9.82
N MET A 107 -3.17 -13.26 -8.95
CA MET A 107 -1.81 -13.73 -9.21
C MET A 107 -1.62 -15.22 -8.92
N ALA A 108 -2.33 -15.78 -7.94
CA ALA A 108 -2.12 -17.14 -7.47
C ALA A 108 -3.03 -18.19 -8.12
N VAL A 109 -4.24 -17.83 -8.57
CA VAL A 109 -5.26 -18.82 -8.96
C VAL A 109 -5.50 -18.85 -10.45
N PRO A 110 -5.84 -17.75 -11.15
CA PRO A 110 -6.18 -17.76 -12.57
C PRO A 110 -5.11 -18.36 -13.50
N PRO A 111 -3.80 -18.13 -13.28
CA PRO A 111 -2.78 -18.66 -14.18
C PRO A 111 -2.70 -20.20 -14.22
N PHE A 112 -3.27 -20.87 -13.22
CA PHE A 112 -3.24 -22.33 -13.11
C PHE A 112 -4.56 -22.99 -13.48
N LEU A 113 -5.60 -22.21 -13.81
CA LEU A 113 -6.92 -22.72 -14.15
C LEU A 113 -7.11 -22.79 -15.68
N PRO A 114 -7.79 -23.85 -16.20
CA PRO A 114 -8.16 -23.95 -17.61
C PRO A 114 -9.12 -22.81 -18.01
N GLU A 115 -9.00 -22.36 -19.27
CA GLU A 115 -9.92 -21.38 -19.84
C GLU A 115 -11.37 -21.88 -19.79
N GLY A 116 -12.28 -21.03 -19.32
CA GLY A 116 -13.70 -21.35 -19.19
C GLY A 116 -14.16 -21.82 -17.80
N THR A 117 -13.25 -21.93 -16.83
CA THR A 117 -13.62 -22.31 -15.47
C THR A 117 -14.38 -21.17 -14.76
N PRO A 118 -15.49 -21.43 -14.06
CA PRO A 118 -16.23 -20.41 -13.33
C PRO A 118 -15.41 -19.91 -12.13
N LEU A 119 -14.68 -18.82 -12.32
CA LEU A 119 -13.77 -18.20 -11.34
C LEU A 119 -14.49 -17.75 -10.05
N ILE A 120 -15.82 -17.61 -10.07
CA ILE A 120 -16.59 -17.09 -8.95
C ILE A 120 -16.44 -17.96 -7.68
N TRP A 121 -16.49 -19.28 -7.85
CA TRP A 121 -16.38 -20.22 -6.73
C TRP A 121 -14.99 -20.25 -6.13
N PHE A 122 -13.97 -20.19 -6.99
CA PHE A 122 -12.57 -20.10 -6.55
C PHE A 122 -12.29 -18.77 -5.83
N ARG A 123 -12.85 -17.66 -6.34
CA ARG A 123 -12.74 -16.34 -5.71
C ARG A 123 -13.41 -16.31 -4.34
N LEU A 124 -14.60 -16.88 -4.19
CA LEU A 124 -15.30 -16.98 -2.91
C LEU A 124 -14.54 -17.86 -1.91
N GLY A 125 -14.09 -19.04 -2.34
CA GLY A 125 -13.30 -19.94 -1.49
C GLY A 125 -12.00 -19.32 -1.04
N TYR A 126 -11.27 -18.69 -1.95
CA TYR A 126 -10.01 -17.98 -1.63
C TYR A 126 -10.25 -16.81 -0.66
N SER A 127 -11.28 -16.00 -0.90
CA SER A 127 -11.63 -14.89 -0.03
C SER A 127 -11.99 -15.36 1.37
N ALA A 128 -12.78 -16.42 1.50
CA ALA A 128 -13.14 -17.00 2.79
C ALA A 128 -11.90 -17.50 3.55
N LEU A 129 -10.97 -18.14 2.85
CA LEU A 129 -9.71 -18.62 3.40
C LEU A 129 -8.79 -17.46 3.82
N PHE A 130 -8.64 -16.44 2.95
CA PHE A 130 -7.83 -15.26 3.21
C PHE A 130 -8.34 -14.47 4.42
N PHE A 131 -9.64 -14.15 4.45
CA PHE A 131 -10.21 -13.39 5.56
C PHE A 131 -10.31 -14.24 6.84
N GLY A 132 -10.51 -15.56 6.73
CA GLY A 132 -10.43 -16.48 7.86
C GLY A 132 -9.03 -16.49 8.48
N ALA A 133 -7.98 -16.58 7.67
CA ALA A 133 -6.60 -16.50 8.13
C ALA A 133 -6.28 -15.12 8.75
N ALA A 134 -6.71 -14.03 8.10
CA ALA A 134 -6.52 -12.67 8.61
C ALA A 134 -7.25 -12.40 9.93
N PHE A 135 -8.34 -13.11 10.20
CA PHE A 135 -9.08 -13.01 11.47
C PHE A 135 -8.41 -13.79 12.61
N LEU A 136 -7.65 -14.82 12.29
CA LEU A 136 -6.96 -15.67 13.27
C LEU A 136 -5.60 -15.10 13.72
N VAL A 137 -5.02 -14.17 12.97
CA VAL A 137 -3.75 -13.50 13.25
C VAL A 137 -3.95 -12.15 13.93
#